data_8b0a359fe6cc91b4c1a4036db077cd63
#
_entry.id   8b0a359fe6cc91b4c1a4036db077cd63
#
_cell.length_a   1.000
_cell.length_b   1.000
_cell.length_c   1.000
_cell.angle_alpha   90.00
_cell.angle_beta   90.00
_cell.angle_gamma   90.00
#
_symmetry.space_group_name_H-M   'P 1'
#
loop_
_entity.id
_entity.type
_entity.pdbx_description
1 polymer ?
#
loop_
_entity_poly.entity_id
_entity_poly.type
_entity_poly.pdbx_seq_one_letter_code
_entity_poly.pdbx_strand_id
1 'polypeptide(L)'
;MNHGAPTLELFGLTFNLGNVLMITVASVIVFLIAVLSTRKLAVKPTGMQNFMEWVIDFVRNIINSNMDWNTGGRFLILGTTLIMYIFVSNMLGLPFSVTYNGDLWWKSPTADPVVALTLAVMIVVLTNFYGIKMRGLKGYSKNFVAPMPFLFPLKIIEEFANTLTLGLRLFGNIYAGEILLSLLAGSLATGFWGHIVAFAPTMVWQAFSIFIGAIQAFIFTMLTMVYMAHKVSEDH
;
A
#
# COMPACT_ATOMS: atom_id res chain seq x y z
N MET A 1 26.46 -0.61 -1.51
CA MET A 1 26.70 0.74 -2.04
C MET A 1 25.57 1.62 -1.50
N ASN A 2 25.87 2.61 -0.65
CA ASN A 2 24.88 3.59 -0.23
C ASN A 2 24.67 4.53 -1.43
N HIS A 3 23.64 4.26 -2.23
CA HIS A 3 23.20 5.21 -3.21
C HIS A 3 22.51 6.36 -2.46
N GLY A 4 23.00 7.58 -2.63
CA GLY A 4 22.36 8.77 -2.11
C GLY A 4 20.93 8.88 -2.65
N ALA A 5 20.07 9.55 -1.93
CA ALA A 5 18.77 9.92 -2.45
C ALA A 5 18.87 11.37 -2.93
N PRO A 6 18.36 11.72 -4.13
CA PRO A 6 18.33 13.12 -4.57
C PRO A 6 17.41 13.90 -3.64
N THR A 7 18.01 14.79 -2.86
CA THR A 7 17.27 15.60 -1.86
C THR A 7 17.22 17.07 -2.27
N LEU A 8 16.07 17.68 -2.07
CA LEU A 8 15.85 19.12 -2.21
C LEU A 8 15.43 19.71 -0.86
N GLU A 9 16.12 20.71 -0.39
CA GLU A 9 15.72 21.46 0.81
C GLU A 9 14.80 22.62 0.42
N LEU A 10 13.56 22.58 0.90
CA LEU A 10 12.60 23.66 0.69
C LEU A 10 11.94 24.02 2.03
N PHE A 11 11.98 25.29 2.42
CA PHE A 11 11.42 25.79 3.70
C PHE A 11 11.92 25.04 4.95
N GLY A 12 13.18 24.57 4.95
CA GLY A 12 13.75 23.81 6.08
C GLY A 12 13.31 22.34 6.16
N LEU A 13 12.60 21.84 5.15
CA LEU A 13 12.22 20.44 5.00
C LEU A 13 13.03 19.80 3.86
N THR A 14 13.55 18.61 4.11
CA THR A 14 14.28 17.82 3.10
C THR A 14 13.31 16.90 2.36
N PHE A 15 13.12 17.14 1.06
CA PHE A 15 12.31 16.32 0.17
C PHE A 15 13.18 15.33 -0.61
N ASN A 16 12.84 14.05 -0.56
CA ASN A 16 13.44 13.05 -1.43
C ASN A 16 12.75 13.08 -2.80
N LEU A 17 13.44 13.65 -3.80
CA LEU A 17 12.89 13.82 -5.15
C LEU A 17 12.57 12.49 -5.83
N GLY A 18 13.35 11.43 -5.58
CA GLY A 18 13.05 10.09 -6.08
C GLY A 18 11.70 9.58 -5.57
N ASN A 19 11.40 9.74 -4.28
CA ASN A 19 10.11 9.38 -3.71
C ASN A 19 8.96 10.20 -4.31
N VAL A 20 9.14 11.53 -4.41
CA VAL A 20 8.11 12.41 -4.99
C VAL A 20 7.81 12.02 -6.44
N LEU A 21 8.85 11.75 -7.24
CA LEU A 21 8.71 11.30 -8.62
C LEU A 21 7.94 9.98 -8.68
N MET A 22 8.34 8.99 -7.91
CA MET A 22 7.73 7.65 -7.97
C MET A 22 6.31 7.60 -7.43
N ILE A 23 5.99 8.38 -6.38
CA ILE A 23 4.61 8.58 -5.89
C ILE A 23 3.74 9.20 -6.99
N THR A 24 4.27 10.21 -7.69
CA THR A 24 3.57 10.88 -8.80
C THR A 24 3.34 9.90 -9.95
N VAL A 25 4.37 9.14 -10.36
CA VAL A 25 4.25 8.13 -11.42
C VAL A 25 3.21 7.06 -11.07
N ALA A 26 3.24 6.53 -9.84
CA ALA A 26 2.25 5.56 -9.38
C ALA A 26 0.82 6.14 -9.44
N SER A 27 0.64 7.37 -8.96
CA SER A 27 -0.65 8.05 -8.98
C SER A 27 -1.17 8.28 -10.40
N VAL A 28 -0.30 8.71 -11.32
CA VAL A 28 -0.64 8.92 -12.74
C VAL A 28 -1.03 7.61 -13.40
N ILE A 29 -0.30 6.51 -13.15
CA ILE A 29 -0.64 5.19 -13.71
C ILE A 29 -2.02 4.74 -13.23
N VAL A 30 -2.30 4.82 -11.92
CA VAL A 30 -3.60 4.44 -11.37
C VAL A 30 -4.72 5.31 -11.95
N PHE A 31 -4.50 6.62 -12.05
CA PHE A 31 -5.44 7.53 -12.66
C PHE A 31 -5.71 7.20 -14.14
N LEU A 32 -4.67 6.93 -14.91
CA LEU A 32 -4.81 6.54 -16.33
C LEU A 32 -5.57 5.22 -16.47
N ILE A 33 -5.30 4.22 -15.63
CA ILE A 33 -6.05 2.96 -15.63
C ILE A 33 -7.53 3.23 -15.35
N ALA A 34 -7.86 4.04 -14.35
CA ALA A 34 -9.24 4.40 -14.02
C ALA A 34 -9.93 5.13 -15.19
N VAL A 35 -9.27 6.13 -15.79
CA VAL A 35 -9.82 6.89 -16.94
C VAL A 35 -10.01 6.00 -18.15
N LEU A 36 -9.03 5.15 -18.50
CA LEU A 36 -9.13 4.26 -19.67
C LEU A 36 -10.23 3.21 -19.48
N SER A 37 -10.44 2.75 -18.26
CA SER A 37 -11.48 1.76 -17.94
C SER A 37 -12.90 2.34 -18.01
N THR A 38 -13.05 3.66 -17.86
CA THR A 38 -14.37 4.33 -17.83
C THR A 38 -14.71 5.05 -19.15
N ARG A 39 -13.78 5.12 -20.13
CA ARG A 39 -13.99 5.89 -21.39
C ARG A 39 -15.07 5.32 -22.29
N LYS A 40 -15.26 4.01 -22.34
CA LYS A 40 -16.23 3.32 -23.22
C LYS A 40 -16.93 2.23 -22.40
N LEU A 41 -17.98 2.61 -21.70
CA LEU A 41 -18.76 1.66 -20.91
C LEU A 41 -19.69 0.84 -21.81
N ALA A 42 -19.60 -0.49 -21.72
CA ALA A 42 -20.45 -1.44 -22.41
C ALA A 42 -21.14 -2.36 -21.39
N VAL A 43 -22.34 -2.82 -21.72
CA VAL A 43 -23.11 -3.76 -20.88
C VAL A 43 -22.40 -5.11 -20.73
N LYS A 44 -21.64 -5.52 -21.76
CA LYS A 44 -20.71 -6.66 -21.67
C LYS A 44 -19.28 -6.10 -21.62
N PRO A 45 -18.67 -6.04 -20.44
CA PRO A 45 -17.35 -5.45 -20.27
C PRO A 45 -16.29 -6.26 -20.98
N THR A 46 -15.37 -5.57 -21.67
CA THR A 46 -14.21 -6.16 -22.33
C THR A 46 -12.95 -5.35 -22.04
N GLY A 47 -11.78 -5.99 -22.08
CA GLY A 47 -10.49 -5.33 -21.90
C GLY A 47 -10.35 -4.62 -20.54
N MET A 48 -9.98 -3.33 -20.57
CA MET A 48 -9.70 -2.55 -19.36
C MET A 48 -10.94 -2.33 -18.46
N GLN A 49 -12.13 -2.23 -19.05
CA GLN A 49 -13.38 -2.16 -18.27
C GLN A 49 -13.57 -3.44 -17.45
N ASN A 50 -13.43 -4.61 -18.09
CA ASN A 50 -13.58 -5.90 -17.40
C ASN A 50 -12.55 -6.07 -16.28
N PHE A 51 -11.31 -5.63 -16.48
CA PHE A 51 -10.29 -5.62 -15.44
C PHE A 51 -10.70 -4.75 -14.24
N MET A 52 -11.18 -3.54 -14.48
CA MET A 52 -11.59 -2.64 -13.39
C MET A 52 -12.82 -3.17 -12.66
N GLU A 53 -13.81 -3.73 -13.36
CA GLU A 53 -14.98 -4.36 -12.75
C GLU A 53 -14.57 -5.54 -11.86
N TRP A 54 -13.62 -6.36 -12.32
CA TRP A 54 -13.05 -7.44 -11.50
C TRP A 54 -12.39 -6.92 -10.22
N VAL A 55 -11.61 -5.83 -10.30
CA VAL A 55 -10.99 -5.21 -9.11
C VAL A 55 -12.06 -4.65 -8.16
N ILE A 56 -13.09 -3.98 -8.70
CA ILE A 56 -14.20 -3.44 -7.91
C ILE A 56 -14.96 -4.57 -7.21
N ASP A 57 -15.28 -5.66 -7.89
CA ASP A 57 -15.96 -6.81 -7.31
C ASP A 57 -15.10 -7.51 -6.25
N PHE A 58 -13.79 -7.60 -6.48
CA PHE A 58 -12.85 -8.12 -5.49
C PHE A 58 -12.86 -7.27 -4.21
N VAL A 59 -12.78 -5.94 -4.33
CA VAL A 59 -12.86 -5.03 -3.17
C VAL A 59 -14.23 -5.08 -2.51
N ARG A 60 -15.30 -5.18 -3.29
CA ARG A 60 -16.67 -5.37 -2.76
C ARG A 60 -16.75 -6.62 -1.87
N ASN A 61 -16.16 -7.72 -2.29
CA ASN A 61 -16.13 -8.96 -1.51
C ASN A 61 -15.34 -8.77 -0.21
N ILE A 62 -14.22 -8.03 -0.23
CA ILE A 62 -13.46 -7.68 0.98
C ILE A 62 -14.35 -6.87 1.94
N ILE A 63 -15.09 -5.88 1.44
CA ILE A 63 -15.97 -5.05 2.26
C ILE A 63 -17.09 -5.90 2.87
N ASN A 64 -17.79 -6.68 2.05
CA ASN A 64 -18.90 -7.53 2.50
C ASN A 64 -18.49 -8.59 3.52
N SER A 65 -17.23 -9.03 3.49
CA SER A 65 -16.69 -9.97 4.48
C SER A 65 -16.44 -9.34 5.86
N ASN A 66 -16.39 -7.99 5.94
CA ASN A 66 -16.02 -7.28 7.16
C ASN A 66 -17.14 -6.40 7.71
N MET A 67 -18.06 -5.93 6.87
CA MET A 67 -19.16 -5.04 7.27
C MET A 67 -20.33 -5.14 6.31
N ASP A 68 -21.53 -4.71 6.78
CA ASP A 68 -22.74 -4.64 5.94
C ASP A 68 -22.56 -3.64 4.79
N TRP A 69 -23.13 -3.96 3.61
CA TRP A 69 -23.01 -3.15 2.40
C TRP A 69 -23.58 -1.74 2.55
N ASN A 70 -24.65 -1.58 3.33
CA ASN A 70 -25.26 -0.25 3.57
C ASN A 70 -24.27 0.72 4.23
N THR A 71 -23.40 0.18 5.10
CA THR A 71 -22.33 0.92 5.77
C THR A 71 -21.06 0.95 4.93
N GLY A 72 -20.65 -0.21 4.42
CA GLY A 72 -19.38 -0.43 3.76
C GLY A 72 -19.29 0.09 2.33
N GLY A 73 -20.40 0.16 1.59
CA GLY A 73 -20.42 0.55 0.18
C GLY A 73 -19.82 1.94 -0.10
N ARG A 74 -19.88 2.84 0.87
CA ARG A 74 -19.26 4.18 0.78
C ARG A 74 -17.72 4.14 0.81
N PHE A 75 -17.11 3.04 1.25
CA PHE A 75 -15.67 2.85 1.28
C PHE A 75 -15.13 2.12 0.04
N LEU A 76 -15.99 1.77 -0.91
CA LEU A 76 -15.62 1.06 -2.14
C LEU A 76 -14.54 1.81 -2.92
N ILE A 77 -14.72 3.12 -3.10
CA ILE A 77 -13.74 3.96 -3.82
C ILE A 77 -12.40 3.98 -3.07
N LEU A 78 -12.42 4.13 -1.75
CA LEU A 78 -11.21 4.11 -0.93
C LEU A 78 -10.48 2.77 -1.07
N GLY A 79 -11.18 1.65 -0.92
CA GLY A 79 -10.60 0.31 -1.04
C GLY A 79 -10.03 0.05 -2.43
N THR A 80 -10.75 0.41 -3.49
CA THR A 80 -10.29 0.26 -4.87
C THR A 80 -9.05 1.13 -5.15
N THR A 81 -9.04 2.37 -4.68
CA THR A 81 -7.87 3.25 -4.85
C THR A 81 -6.65 2.71 -4.09
N LEU A 82 -6.83 2.24 -2.85
CA LEU A 82 -5.75 1.69 -2.03
C LEU A 82 -5.12 0.45 -2.68
N ILE A 83 -5.93 -0.53 -3.06
CA ILE A 83 -5.40 -1.77 -3.62
C ILE A 83 -4.65 -1.50 -4.93
N MET A 84 -5.21 -0.65 -5.80
CA MET A 84 -4.58 -0.28 -7.07
C MET A 84 -3.29 0.50 -6.84
N TYR A 85 -3.31 1.51 -5.96
CA TYR A 85 -2.16 2.34 -5.68
C TYR A 85 -1.00 1.55 -5.06
N ILE A 86 -1.28 0.72 -4.05
CA ILE A 86 -0.25 -0.08 -3.38
C ILE A 86 0.29 -1.15 -4.33
N PHE A 87 -0.59 -1.81 -5.11
CA PHE A 87 -0.16 -2.78 -6.10
C PHE A 87 0.78 -2.16 -7.14
N VAL A 88 0.38 -1.05 -7.76
CA VAL A 88 1.21 -0.34 -8.75
C VAL A 88 2.51 0.14 -8.11
N SER A 89 2.47 0.71 -6.91
CA SER A 89 3.66 1.17 -6.19
C SER A 89 4.65 0.05 -5.90
N ASN A 90 4.15 -1.13 -5.51
CA ASN A 90 4.98 -2.31 -5.27
C ASN A 90 5.59 -2.85 -6.56
N MET A 91 4.84 -2.81 -7.67
CA MET A 91 5.32 -3.31 -8.97
C MET A 91 6.36 -2.39 -9.62
N LEU A 92 6.32 -1.08 -9.36
CA LEU A 92 7.22 -0.11 -10.00
C LEU A 92 8.71 -0.32 -9.68
N GLY A 93 9.04 -0.81 -8.48
CA GLY A 93 10.43 -1.05 -8.08
C GLY A 93 11.01 -2.39 -8.54
N LEU A 94 10.17 -3.32 -9.00
CA LEU A 94 10.61 -4.70 -9.31
C LEU A 94 11.36 -4.85 -10.65
N PRO A 95 10.98 -4.17 -11.76
CA PRO A 95 11.60 -4.43 -13.06
C PRO A 95 13.05 -3.96 -13.14
N PHE A 96 13.34 -2.80 -12.57
CA PHE A 96 14.66 -2.17 -12.63
C PHE A 96 14.82 -1.08 -11.57
N SER A 97 16.07 -0.85 -11.17
CA SER A 97 16.48 0.32 -10.41
C SER A 97 17.30 1.23 -11.32
N VAL A 98 16.94 2.51 -11.39
CA VAL A 98 17.67 3.49 -12.20
C VAL A 98 18.45 4.40 -11.27
N THR A 99 19.79 4.37 -11.43
CA THR A 99 20.70 5.27 -10.75
C THR A 99 21.24 6.30 -11.74
N TYR A 100 21.22 7.56 -11.36
CA TYR A 100 21.79 8.65 -12.15
C TYR A 100 22.65 9.55 -11.25
N ASN A 101 23.88 9.82 -11.67
CA ASN A 101 24.92 10.53 -10.89
C ASN A 101 25.20 9.95 -9.48
N GLY A 102 25.01 8.63 -9.30
CA GLY A 102 25.21 7.98 -7.99
C GLY A 102 23.97 7.96 -7.10
N ASP A 103 22.90 8.68 -7.45
CA ASP A 103 21.63 8.72 -6.74
C ASP A 103 20.63 7.73 -7.34
N LEU A 104 19.82 7.11 -6.47
CA LEU A 104 18.75 6.19 -6.85
C LEU A 104 17.45 6.97 -7.10
N TRP A 105 17.05 7.06 -8.37
CA TRP A 105 15.85 7.79 -8.81
C TRP A 105 14.63 6.89 -8.97
N TRP A 106 14.83 5.62 -9.35
CA TRP A 106 13.75 4.69 -9.59
C TRP A 106 13.79 3.55 -8.59
N LYS A 107 12.82 3.53 -7.68
CA LYS A 107 12.59 2.49 -6.67
C LYS A 107 11.11 2.38 -6.37
N SER A 108 10.69 1.34 -5.68
CA SER A 108 9.34 1.27 -5.16
C SER A 108 9.08 2.40 -4.14
N PRO A 109 8.00 3.21 -4.28
CA PRO A 109 7.64 4.20 -3.26
C PRO A 109 7.46 3.57 -1.88
N THR A 110 6.92 2.35 -1.84
CA THR A 110 6.63 1.61 -0.60
C THR A 110 7.87 0.98 0.05
N ALA A 111 9.02 0.96 -0.64
CA ALA A 111 10.32 0.62 -0.07
C ALA A 111 10.92 1.73 0.82
N ASP A 112 10.22 2.86 0.95
CA ASP A 112 10.61 3.92 1.88
C ASP A 112 9.69 3.89 3.11
N PRO A 113 10.27 3.84 4.35
CA PRO A 113 9.48 3.75 5.57
C PRO A 113 8.60 4.98 5.78
N VAL A 114 9.04 6.16 5.33
CA VAL A 114 8.27 7.40 5.47
C VAL A 114 6.98 7.32 4.65
N VAL A 115 7.07 6.83 3.41
CA VAL A 115 5.90 6.67 2.54
C VAL A 115 4.93 5.63 3.09
N ALA A 116 5.44 4.46 3.47
CA ALA A 116 4.61 3.37 3.98
C ALA A 116 3.92 3.72 5.31
N LEU A 117 4.64 4.35 6.24
CA LEU A 117 4.08 4.81 7.51
C LEU A 117 3.10 5.96 7.32
N THR A 118 3.36 6.89 6.37
CA THR A 118 2.41 7.97 6.05
C THR A 118 1.09 7.42 5.54
N LEU A 119 1.12 6.40 4.65
CA LEU A 119 -0.10 5.71 4.22
C LEU A 119 -0.84 5.06 5.38
N ALA A 120 -0.13 4.37 6.29
CA ALA A 120 -0.74 3.74 7.45
C ALA A 120 -1.38 4.77 8.39
N VAL A 121 -0.68 5.85 8.71
CA VAL A 121 -1.21 6.96 9.54
C VAL A 121 -2.43 7.60 8.87
N MET A 122 -2.38 7.87 7.58
CA MET A 122 -3.51 8.41 6.82
C MET A 122 -4.75 7.51 6.97
N ILE A 123 -4.60 6.19 6.84
CA ILE A 123 -5.70 5.24 7.02
C ILE A 123 -6.27 5.29 8.44
N VAL A 124 -5.40 5.31 9.45
CA VAL A 124 -5.86 5.38 10.85
C VAL A 124 -6.58 6.69 11.14
N VAL A 125 -6.10 7.81 10.61
CA VAL A 125 -6.81 9.11 10.72
C VAL A 125 -8.17 9.03 10.02
N LEU A 126 -8.25 8.45 8.83
CA LEU A 126 -9.52 8.28 8.10
C LEU A 126 -10.50 7.36 8.86
N THR A 127 -10.04 6.23 9.39
CA THR A 127 -10.91 5.30 10.14
C THR A 127 -11.46 5.97 11.39
N ASN A 128 -10.64 6.74 12.12
CA ASN A 128 -11.08 7.50 13.28
C ASN A 128 -12.05 8.62 12.90
N PHE A 129 -11.78 9.34 11.81
CA PHE A 129 -12.67 10.39 11.31
C PHE A 129 -14.05 9.84 10.95
N TYR A 130 -14.10 8.74 10.19
CA TYR A 130 -15.38 8.11 9.83
C TYR A 130 -16.08 7.49 11.03
N GLY A 131 -15.34 6.91 11.98
CA GLY A 131 -15.86 6.41 13.25
C GLY A 131 -16.60 7.51 14.03
N ILE A 132 -15.98 8.69 14.17
CA ILE A 132 -16.60 9.85 14.83
C ILE A 132 -17.78 10.38 14.03
N LYS A 133 -17.66 10.48 12.70
CA LYS A 133 -18.71 11.01 11.83
C LYS A 133 -19.97 10.14 11.81
N MET A 134 -19.83 8.83 11.88
CA MET A 134 -20.95 7.89 11.75
C MET A 134 -21.60 7.54 13.11
N ARG A 135 -20.81 7.41 14.18
CA ARG A 135 -21.30 7.05 15.53
C ARG A 135 -21.48 8.24 16.46
N GLY A 136 -21.00 9.41 16.05
CA GLY A 136 -20.92 10.59 16.91
C GLY A 136 -19.85 10.47 17.98
N LEU A 137 -19.50 11.60 18.59
CA LEU A 137 -18.40 11.68 19.57
C LEU A 137 -18.66 10.78 20.80
N LYS A 138 -19.92 10.73 21.27
CA LYS A 138 -20.32 9.92 22.44
C LYS A 138 -20.26 8.42 22.15
N GLY A 139 -20.73 7.98 20.99
CA GLY A 139 -20.70 6.57 20.59
C GLY A 139 -19.27 6.10 20.35
N TYR A 140 -18.46 6.94 19.72
CA TYR A 140 -17.06 6.65 19.45
C TYR A 140 -16.22 6.55 20.74
N SER A 141 -16.37 7.51 21.69
CA SER A 141 -15.64 7.49 22.96
C SER A 141 -16.03 6.30 23.85
N LYS A 142 -17.29 5.86 23.78
CA LYS A 142 -17.75 4.68 24.49
C LYS A 142 -16.97 3.43 24.09
N ASN A 143 -16.60 3.28 22.82
CA ASN A 143 -15.79 2.16 22.33
C ASN A 143 -14.40 2.09 22.94
N PHE A 144 -13.81 3.22 23.30
CA PHE A 144 -12.50 3.26 23.96
C PHE A 144 -12.59 2.90 25.45
N VAL A 145 -13.74 3.13 26.08
CA VAL A 145 -13.96 2.93 27.51
C VAL A 145 -14.66 1.60 27.80
N ALA A 146 -15.38 1.04 26.83
CA ALA A 146 -16.06 -0.25 26.99
C ALA A 146 -15.08 -1.43 26.73
N PRO A 147 -15.24 -2.59 27.42
CA PRO A 147 -16.17 -2.84 28.50
C PRO A 147 -15.73 -2.27 29.87
N MET A 148 -14.47 -1.92 30.06
CA MET A 148 -13.91 -1.40 31.31
C MET A 148 -13.01 -0.19 31.06
N PRO A 149 -13.14 0.90 31.85
CA PRO A 149 -12.30 2.10 31.71
C PRO A 149 -10.79 1.83 31.86
N PHE A 150 -10.44 0.79 32.57
CA PHE A 150 -9.03 0.38 32.78
C PHE A 150 -8.35 -0.06 31.46
N LEU A 151 -9.11 -0.50 30.44
CA LEU A 151 -8.57 -0.92 29.13
C LEU A 151 -8.26 0.25 28.20
N PHE A 152 -8.61 1.48 28.56
CA PHE A 152 -8.35 2.66 27.75
C PHE A 152 -6.89 2.82 27.29
N PRO A 153 -5.88 2.75 28.20
CA PRO A 153 -4.48 2.87 27.80
C PRO A 153 -4.05 1.72 26.88
N LEU A 154 -4.58 0.51 27.08
CA LEU A 154 -4.28 -0.64 26.24
C LEU A 154 -4.80 -0.44 24.81
N LYS A 155 -6.01 0.12 24.64
CA LYS A 155 -6.58 0.42 23.32
C LYS A 155 -5.80 1.49 22.57
N ILE A 156 -5.21 2.47 23.25
CA ILE A 156 -4.33 3.45 22.61
C ILE A 156 -3.05 2.78 22.12
N ILE A 157 -2.45 1.90 22.94
CA ILE A 157 -1.25 1.15 22.55
C ILE A 157 -1.57 0.22 21.35
N GLU A 158 -2.72 -0.43 21.38
CA GLU A 158 -3.19 -1.29 20.28
C GLU A 158 -3.36 -0.50 18.97
N GLU A 159 -3.99 0.67 19.01
CA GLU A 159 -4.16 1.55 17.84
C GLU A 159 -2.80 1.96 17.24
N PHE A 160 -1.86 2.34 18.11
CA PHE A 160 -0.50 2.68 17.71
C PHE A 160 0.25 1.47 17.11
N ALA A 161 0.16 0.32 17.77
CA ALA A 161 0.77 -0.92 17.31
C ALA A 161 0.21 -1.37 15.94
N ASN A 162 -1.11 -1.27 15.75
CA ASN A 162 -1.78 -1.57 14.50
C ASN A 162 -1.30 -0.66 13.35
N THR A 163 -1.15 0.64 13.62
CA THR A 163 -0.61 1.61 12.67
C THR A 163 0.81 1.26 12.25
N LEU A 164 1.69 1.02 13.23
CA LEU A 164 3.08 0.62 12.96
C LEU A 164 3.16 -0.69 12.18
N THR A 165 2.40 -1.69 12.61
CA THR A 165 2.41 -3.02 11.98
C THR A 165 1.95 -2.92 10.52
N LEU A 166 0.91 -2.12 10.23
CA LEU A 166 0.40 -1.92 8.88
C LEU A 166 1.46 -1.28 7.96
N GLY A 167 2.10 -0.20 8.42
CA GLY A 167 3.13 0.51 7.65
C GLY A 167 4.43 -0.26 7.52
N LEU A 168 4.94 -0.84 8.63
CA LEU A 168 6.19 -1.60 8.63
C LEU A 168 6.09 -2.90 7.84
N ARG A 169 4.92 -3.54 7.80
CA ARG A 169 4.69 -4.73 6.98
C ARG A 169 4.80 -4.40 5.49
N LEU A 170 4.21 -3.29 5.07
CA LEU A 170 4.31 -2.82 3.68
C LEU A 170 5.77 -2.49 3.33
N PHE A 171 6.43 -1.67 4.12
CA PHE A 171 7.83 -1.29 3.94
C PHE A 171 8.75 -2.52 3.96
N GLY A 172 8.69 -3.34 5.01
CA GLY A 172 9.64 -4.42 5.25
C GLY A 172 9.66 -5.47 4.15
N ASN A 173 8.50 -5.85 3.64
CA ASN A 173 8.39 -6.84 2.57
C ASN A 173 9.02 -6.35 1.26
N ILE A 174 8.74 -5.10 0.86
CA ILE A 174 9.24 -4.54 -0.40
C ILE A 174 10.72 -4.23 -0.29
N TYR A 175 11.15 -3.61 0.81
CA TYR A 175 12.56 -3.29 1.05
C TYR A 175 13.45 -4.55 1.12
N ALA A 176 13.00 -5.58 1.82
CA ALA A 176 13.72 -6.86 1.86
C ALA A 176 13.82 -7.50 0.46
N GLY A 177 12.77 -7.41 -0.34
CA GLY A 177 12.74 -7.87 -1.72
C GLY A 177 13.78 -7.15 -2.60
N GLU A 178 13.85 -5.82 -2.50
CA GLU A 178 14.83 -5.00 -3.24
C GLU A 178 16.28 -5.29 -2.82
N ILE A 179 16.52 -5.42 -1.51
CA ILE A 179 17.88 -5.77 -1.01
C ILE A 179 18.32 -7.13 -1.56
N LEU A 180 17.45 -8.14 -1.51
CA LEU A 180 17.86 -9.46 -1.98
C LEU A 180 18.09 -9.51 -3.49
N LEU A 181 17.26 -8.79 -4.28
CA LEU A 181 17.52 -8.61 -5.71
C LEU A 181 18.88 -7.96 -5.97
N SER A 182 19.23 -6.92 -5.21
CA SER A 182 20.53 -6.25 -5.35
C SER A 182 21.71 -7.14 -4.96
N LEU A 183 21.56 -7.97 -3.93
CA LEU A 183 22.56 -8.95 -3.53
C LEU A 183 22.74 -10.06 -4.57
N LEU A 184 21.64 -10.59 -5.12
CA LEU A 184 21.71 -11.61 -6.18
C LEU A 184 22.39 -11.05 -7.44
N ALA A 185 22.02 -9.83 -7.84
CA ALA A 185 22.65 -9.18 -8.99
C ALA A 185 24.12 -8.82 -8.76
N GLY A 186 24.50 -8.39 -7.55
CA GLY A 186 25.86 -7.94 -7.23
C GLY A 186 26.83 -9.06 -6.89
N SER A 187 26.40 -10.13 -6.20
CA SER A 187 27.30 -11.17 -5.71
C SER A 187 27.42 -12.37 -6.66
N LEU A 188 26.36 -12.74 -7.36
CA LEU A 188 26.35 -13.87 -8.29
C LEU A 188 26.72 -13.47 -9.73
N ALA A 189 26.40 -12.26 -10.16
CA ALA A 189 26.60 -11.78 -11.53
C ALA A 189 28.05 -11.26 -11.77
N THR A 190 29.07 -11.99 -11.33
CA THR A 190 30.48 -11.66 -11.59
C THR A 190 30.98 -12.40 -12.81
N GLY A 191 31.39 -11.66 -13.87
CA GLY A 191 31.84 -12.24 -15.15
C GLY A 191 30.73 -12.89 -15.97
N PHE A 192 31.03 -13.34 -17.17
CA PHE A 192 30.08 -13.90 -18.13
C PHE A 192 29.29 -15.09 -17.58
N TRP A 193 29.96 -16.04 -16.95
CA TRP A 193 29.34 -17.23 -16.36
C TRP A 193 28.49 -16.90 -15.12
N GLY A 194 28.93 -15.90 -14.34
CA GLY A 194 28.18 -15.44 -13.18
C GLY A 194 26.80 -14.87 -13.55
N HIS A 195 26.70 -14.13 -14.64
CA HIS A 195 25.39 -13.63 -15.12
C HIS A 195 24.45 -14.76 -15.53
N ILE A 196 24.95 -15.83 -16.14
CA ILE A 196 24.14 -17.00 -16.52
C ILE A 196 23.63 -17.72 -15.28
N VAL A 197 24.49 -17.93 -14.28
CA VAL A 197 24.12 -18.62 -13.03
C VAL A 197 23.16 -17.76 -12.19
N ALA A 198 23.34 -16.44 -12.16
CA ALA A 198 22.48 -15.51 -11.42
C ALA A 198 21.08 -15.37 -12.05
N PHE A 199 20.93 -15.64 -13.34
CA PHE A 199 19.66 -15.42 -14.06
C PHE A 199 18.48 -16.20 -13.44
N ALA A 200 18.63 -17.49 -13.24
CA ALA A 200 17.55 -18.33 -12.73
C ALA A 200 17.12 -17.95 -11.29
N PRO A 201 18.04 -17.81 -10.30
CA PRO A 201 17.67 -17.34 -8.95
C PRO A 201 17.02 -15.94 -8.96
N THR A 202 17.49 -15.01 -9.80
CA THR A 202 16.94 -13.67 -9.90
C THR A 202 15.52 -13.70 -10.45
N MET A 203 15.23 -14.49 -11.50
CA MET A 203 13.90 -14.64 -12.05
C MET A 203 12.92 -15.25 -11.04
N VAL A 204 13.33 -16.29 -10.31
CA VAL A 204 12.51 -16.92 -9.26
C VAL A 204 12.22 -15.91 -8.16
N TRP A 205 13.23 -15.16 -7.72
CA TRP A 205 13.04 -14.15 -6.69
C TRP A 205 12.16 -13.00 -7.15
N GLN A 206 12.28 -12.58 -8.40
CA GLN A 206 11.43 -11.52 -8.95
C GLN A 206 9.96 -11.97 -9.04
N ALA A 207 9.70 -13.20 -9.48
CA ALA A 207 8.36 -13.78 -9.47
C ALA A 207 7.78 -13.85 -8.04
N PHE A 208 8.60 -14.26 -7.06
CA PHE A 208 8.21 -14.26 -5.65
C PHE A 208 7.91 -12.83 -5.13
N SER A 209 8.72 -11.85 -5.49
CA SER A 209 8.52 -10.45 -5.10
C SER A 209 7.23 -9.86 -5.69
N ILE A 210 6.88 -10.20 -6.93
CA ILE A 210 5.59 -9.84 -7.54
C ILE A 210 4.42 -10.42 -6.72
N PHE A 211 4.51 -11.68 -6.37
CA PHE A 211 3.50 -12.37 -5.58
C PHE A 211 3.34 -11.74 -4.19
N ILE A 212 4.44 -11.50 -3.48
CA ILE A 212 4.42 -10.82 -2.17
C ILE A 212 3.88 -9.40 -2.29
N GLY A 213 4.27 -8.65 -3.31
CA GLY A 213 3.77 -7.30 -3.56
C GLY A 213 2.25 -7.25 -3.81
N ALA A 214 1.71 -8.25 -4.52
CA ALA A 214 0.27 -8.39 -4.74
C ALA A 214 -0.48 -8.75 -3.44
N ILE A 215 0.02 -9.74 -2.70
CA ILE A 215 -0.55 -10.13 -1.40
C ILE A 215 -0.51 -8.93 -0.43
N GLN A 216 0.56 -8.15 -0.44
CA GLN A 216 0.68 -6.99 0.45
C GLN A 216 -0.37 -5.91 0.16
N ALA A 217 -0.65 -5.65 -1.13
CA ALA A 217 -1.73 -4.73 -1.51
C ALA A 217 -3.10 -5.24 -1.03
N PHE A 218 -3.35 -6.55 -1.15
CA PHE A 218 -4.56 -7.19 -0.63
C PHE A 218 -4.67 -7.07 0.90
N ILE A 219 -3.62 -7.49 1.63
CA ILE A 219 -3.63 -7.49 3.11
C ILE A 219 -3.80 -6.06 3.65
N PHE A 220 -3.12 -5.08 3.07
CA PHE A 220 -3.24 -3.69 3.49
C PHE A 220 -4.68 -3.18 3.32
N THR A 221 -5.30 -3.45 2.17
CA THR A 221 -6.69 -3.05 1.89
C THR A 221 -7.68 -3.79 2.80
N MET A 222 -7.48 -5.10 2.99
CA MET A 222 -8.32 -5.91 3.89
C MET A 222 -8.26 -5.38 5.34
N LEU A 223 -7.06 -5.16 5.88
CA LEU A 223 -6.89 -4.63 7.25
C LEU A 223 -7.48 -3.22 7.38
N THR A 224 -7.37 -2.38 6.34
CA THR A 224 -8.04 -1.08 6.31
C THR A 224 -9.55 -1.23 6.47
N MET A 225 -10.17 -2.20 5.77
CA MET A 225 -11.62 -2.45 5.88
C MET A 225 -11.99 -3.05 7.24
N VAL A 226 -11.15 -3.92 7.82
CA VAL A 226 -11.33 -4.43 9.19
C VAL A 226 -11.29 -3.30 10.21
N TYR A 227 -10.29 -2.42 10.15
CA TYR A 227 -10.18 -1.28 11.07
C TYR A 227 -11.35 -0.29 10.89
N MET A 228 -11.79 -0.09 9.64
CA MET A 228 -12.96 0.71 9.35
C MET A 228 -14.22 0.08 9.96
N ALA A 229 -14.43 -1.23 9.78
CA ALA A 229 -15.56 -1.97 10.34
C ALA A 229 -15.63 -1.81 11.87
N HIS A 230 -14.53 -2.03 12.57
CA HIS A 230 -14.48 -1.89 14.03
C HIS A 230 -14.83 -0.48 14.53
N LYS A 231 -14.59 0.55 13.71
CA LYS A 231 -14.86 1.95 14.09
C LYS A 231 -16.26 2.42 13.73
N VAL A 232 -16.85 1.90 12.63
CA VAL A 232 -18.13 2.40 12.08
C VAL A 232 -19.30 1.47 12.33
N SER A 233 -19.11 0.15 12.50
CA SER A 233 -20.19 -0.77 12.80
C SER A 233 -20.69 -0.55 14.24
N GLU A 234 -21.99 -0.55 14.41
CA GLU A 234 -22.61 -0.61 15.73
C GLU A 234 -22.41 -2.02 16.25
N ASP A 235 -21.78 -2.14 17.41
CA ASP A 235 -21.54 -3.45 18.02
C ASP A 235 -22.82 -4.19 18.32
N HIS A 236 -22.73 -5.47 18.11
CA HIS A 236 -23.61 -6.50 18.63
C HIS A 236 -23.64 -6.53 20.16
#